data_0326c72fc078295396290b209ba419fd
#
_entry.id   0326c72fc078295396290b209ba419fd
#
_cell.length_a   1.000
_cell.length_b   1.000
_cell.length_c   1.000
_cell.angle_alpha   90.00
_cell.angle_beta   90.00
_cell.angle_gamma   90.00
#
_symmetry.space_group_name_H-M   'P 1'
#
loop_
_entity.id
_entity.type
_entity.pdbx_description
1 polymer ?
#
loop_
_entity_poly.entity_id
_entity_poly.type
_entity_poly.pdbx_seq_one_letter_code
_entity_poly.pdbx_strand_id
1 'polypeptide(L)'
;ILNLARQGRGKAPWIVTAKTPSAENAKLLEEVGGCYIVLKSQAQTSEGKTTIAWLDILQTIKERGIESIMIEGGGVIINSLLSAENADLIKSVIVTIAPTWLGQGGVVVSPSRSEGSTLPVARLQRTKWQQLGDDVVLCGTLRA
;
A
#
# COMPACT_ATOMS: atom_id res chain seq x y z
N ILE A 1 -7.39 17.08 2.93
CA ILE A 1 -5.97 16.99 3.33
C ILE A 1 -5.30 18.34 3.16
N LEU A 2 -5.31 18.99 1.96
CA LEU A 2 -4.63 20.27 1.71
C LEU A 2 -5.08 21.39 2.66
N ASN A 3 -6.37 21.48 2.97
CA ASN A 3 -6.88 22.47 3.92
C ASN A 3 -6.34 22.26 5.35
N LEU A 4 -6.17 21.01 5.77
CA LEU A 4 -5.57 20.71 7.08
C LEU A 4 -4.09 21.09 7.12
N ALA A 5 -3.36 20.86 6.02
CA ALA A 5 -1.97 21.27 5.89
C ALA A 5 -1.82 22.80 5.93
N ARG A 6 -2.68 23.53 5.22
CA ARG A 6 -2.71 25.02 5.29
C ARG A 6 -2.97 25.56 6.69
N GLN A 7 -3.77 24.85 7.48
CA GLN A 7 -4.08 25.21 8.87
C GLN A 7 -3.01 24.75 9.88
N GLY A 8 -1.93 24.12 9.44
CA GLY A 8 -0.92 23.53 10.33
C GLY A 8 -1.41 22.33 11.15
N ARG A 9 -2.58 21.75 10.79
CA ARG A 9 -3.22 20.63 11.50
C ARG A 9 -2.84 19.26 10.94
N GLY A 10 -1.95 19.21 9.98
CA GLY A 10 -1.44 17.98 9.37
C GLY A 10 -0.30 18.26 8.40
N LYS A 11 0.43 17.23 8.03
CA LYS A 11 1.46 17.32 7.00
C LYS A 11 0.83 17.29 5.62
N ALA A 12 1.41 18.01 4.67
CA ALA A 12 1.03 17.90 3.28
C ALA A 12 1.42 16.54 2.70
N PRO A 13 0.65 15.99 1.78
CA PRO A 13 0.94 14.68 1.19
C PRO A 13 2.11 14.76 0.20
N TRP A 14 2.84 13.66 0.10
CA TRP A 14 3.71 13.36 -1.03
C TRP A 14 2.97 12.45 -1.99
N ILE A 15 2.96 12.78 -3.27
CA ILE A 15 2.24 12.03 -4.30
C ILE A 15 3.24 11.33 -5.20
N VAL A 16 3.36 10.01 -5.07
CA VAL A 16 4.18 9.19 -5.97
C VAL A 16 3.38 8.90 -7.23
N THR A 17 3.95 9.19 -8.38
CA THR A 17 3.28 9.08 -9.68
C THR A 17 4.23 8.64 -10.79
N ALA A 18 3.70 7.99 -11.82
CA ALA A 18 4.41 7.69 -13.07
C ALA A 18 4.32 8.80 -14.11
N LYS A 19 3.42 9.78 -13.92
CA LYS A 19 3.18 10.86 -14.88
C LYS A 19 3.57 12.20 -14.27
N THR A 20 4.17 13.05 -15.08
CA THR A 20 4.43 14.45 -14.67
C THR A 20 3.10 15.15 -14.42
N PRO A 21 2.92 15.77 -13.25
CA PRO A 21 1.71 16.53 -12.95
C PRO A 21 1.66 17.81 -13.80
N SER A 22 0.47 18.41 -13.91
CA SER A 22 0.37 19.78 -14.46
C SER A 22 1.07 20.78 -13.54
N ALA A 23 1.59 21.87 -14.11
CA ALA A 23 2.25 22.92 -13.33
C ALA A 23 1.32 23.51 -12.24
N GLU A 24 0.03 23.62 -12.53
CA GLU A 24 -0.98 24.07 -11.58
C GLU A 24 -1.10 23.15 -10.38
N ASN A 25 -1.24 21.83 -10.61
CA ASN A 25 -1.34 20.84 -9.54
C ASN A 25 -0.06 20.76 -8.70
N ALA A 26 1.11 20.83 -9.36
CA ALA A 26 2.39 20.86 -8.66
C ALA A 26 2.47 22.07 -7.71
N LYS A 27 2.15 23.25 -8.21
CA LYS A 27 2.17 24.50 -7.43
C LYS A 27 1.22 24.44 -6.23
N LEU A 28 -0.03 24.00 -6.43
CA LEU A 28 -1.02 23.86 -5.35
C LEU A 28 -0.54 22.95 -4.22
N LEU A 29 0.20 21.90 -4.55
CA LEU A 29 0.73 20.97 -3.57
C LEU A 29 1.95 21.53 -2.85
N GLU A 30 2.85 22.20 -3.58
CA GLU A 30 4.05 22.85 -3.05
C GLU A 30 3.72 24.00 -2.09
N GLU A 31 2.68 24.78 -2.37
CA GLU A 31 2.20 25.88 -1.51
C GLU A 31 1.84 25.43 -0.08
N VAL A 32 1.52 24.16 0.12
CA VAL A 32 1.21 23.58 1.43
C VAL A 32 2.33 22.70 1.98
N GLY A 33 3.50 22.68 1.32
CA GLY A 33 4.67 21.90 1.74
C GLY A 33 4.64 20.42 1.30
N GLY A 34 3.76 20.06 0.36
CA GLY A 34 3.74 18.75 -0.28
C GLY A 34 4.60 18.70 -1.53
N CYS A 35 4.71 17.53 -2.14
CA CYS A 35 5.43 17.39 -3.41
C CYS A 35 4.92 16.21 -4.24
N TYR A 36 5.18 16.30 -5.54
CA TYR A 36 5.08 15.15 -6.45
C TYR A 36 6.43 14.47 -6.57
N ILE A 37 6.40 13.14 -6.55
CA ILE A 37 7.56 12.27 -6.74
C ILE A 37 7.30 11.49 -8.03
N VAL A 38 7.89 11.94 -9.13
CA VAL A 38 7.71 11.29 -10.44
C VAL A 38 8.74 10.18 -10.58
N LEU A 39 8.28 8.95 -10.65
CA LEU A 39 9.13 7.78 -10.89
C LEU A 39 9.30 7.54 -12.38
N LYS A 40 10.55 7.42 -12.82
CA LYS A 40 10.90 7.19 -14.23
C LYS A 40 10.79 5.72 -14.62
N SER A 41 10.94 4.82 -13.65
CA SER A 41 10.81 3.38 -13.88
C SER A 41 9.35 3.01 -13.96
N GLN A 42 8.96 2.43 -15.07
CA GLN A 42 7.60 1.97 -15.35
C GLN A 42 7.68 0.54 -15.87
N ALA A 43 6.98 -0.37 -15.22
CA ALA A 43 6.75 -1.70 -15.74
C ALA A 43 5.40 -1.70 -16.47
N GLN A 44 5.33 -2.38 -17.61
CA GLN A 44 4.06 -2.66 -18.26
C GLN A 44 3.56 -4.03 -17.79
N THR A 45 2.31 -4.10 -17.39
CA THR A 45 1.65 -5.39 -17.17
C THR A 45 1.35 -6.06 -18.51
N SER A 46 1.10 -7.37 -18.48
CA SER A 46 0.61 -8.13 -19.64
C SER A 46 -0.65 -7.55 -20.29
N GLU A 47 -1.41 -6.72 -19.54
CA GLU A 47 -2.60 -6.01 -19.99
C GLU A 47 -2.31 -4.60 -20.55
N GLY A 48 -1.03 -4.23 -20.72
CA GLY A 48 -0.63 -2.91 -21.22
C GLY A 48 -0.81 -1.76 -20.24
N LYS A 49 -1.11 -2.04 -18.96
CA LYS A 49 -1.17 -1.01 -17.91
C LYS A 49 0.22 -0.66 -17.41
N THR A 50 0.49 0.62 -17.31
CA THR A 50 1.71 1.12 -16.65
C THR A 50 1.57 0.94 -15.15
N THR A 51 2.50 0.21 -14.56
CA THR A 51 2.63 0.05 -13.10
C THR A 51 3.97 0.57 -12.63
N ILE A 52 4.02 0.98 -11.38
CA ILE A 52 5.26 1.33 -10.69
C ILE A 52 5.61 0.15 -9.78
N ALA A 53 6.86 -0.32 -9.87
CA ALA A 53 7.32 -1.39 -9.00
C ALA A 53 7.39 -0.91 -7.53
N TRP A 54 6.97 -1.76 -6.61
CA TRP A 54 7.01 -1.45 -5.18
C TRP A 54 8.41 -1.13 -4.70
N LEU A 55 9.40 -1.83 -5.20
CA LEU A 55 10.80 -1.61 -4.83
C LEU A 55 11.25 -0.18 -5.17
N ASP A 56 10.86 0.35 -6.34
CA ASP A 56 11.20 1.70 -6.77
C ASP A 56 10.53 2.76 -5.89
N ILE A 57 9.26 2.51 -5.51
CA ILE A 57 8.53 3.38 -4.56
C ILE A 57 9.27 3.41 -3.23
N LEU A 58 9.58 2.24 -2.66
CA LEU A 58 10.20 2.11 -1.34
C LEU A 58 11.61 2.71 -1.32
N GLN A 59 12.41 2.47 -2.35
CA GLN A 59 13.75 3.07 -2.48
C GLN A 59 13.69 4.59 -2.54
N THR A 60 12.79 5.13 -3.38
CA THR A 60 12.63 6.57 -3.54
C THR A 60 12.18 7.27 -2.26
N ILE A 61 11.33 6.62 -1.47
CA ILE A 61 10.87 7.15 -0.18
C ILE A 61 11.99 7.04 0.87
N LYS A 62 12.76 5.96 0.86
CA LYS A 62 13.92 5.77 1.73
C LYS A 62 15.00 6.84 1.49
N GLU A 63 15.30 7.19 0.24
CA GLU A 63 16.23 8.27 -0.12
C GLU A 63 15.80 9.63 0.43
N ARG A 64 14.52 9.80 0.76
CA ARG A 64 13.96 10.98 1.42
C ARG A 64 13.90 10.89 2.94
N GLY A 65 14.59 9.91 3.52
CA GLY A 65 14.72 9.75 4.97
C GLY A 65 13.54 9.06 5.66
N ILE A 66 12.63 8.41 4.92
CA ILE A 66 11.56 7.60 5.51
C ILE A 66 12.05 6.17 5.68
N GLU A 67 12.15 5.71 6.92
CA GLU A 67 12.68 4.39 7.26
C GLU A 67 11.60 3.31 7.39
N SER A 68 10.37 3.69 7.66
CA SER A 68 9.24 2.76 7.77
C SER A 68 7.96 3.34 7.19
N ILE A 69 7.15 2.48 6.59
CA ILE A 69 5.90 2.86 5.94
C ILE A 69 4.82 1.89 6.38
N MET A 70 3.67 2.42 6.73
CA MET A 70 2.43 1.65 6.81
C MET A 70 1.67 1.84 5.51
N ILE A 71 1.33 0.75 4.86
CA ILE A 71 0.61 0.77 3.59
C ILE A 71 -0.81 0.29 3.84
N GLU A 72 -1.74 1.13 3.45
CA GLU A 72 -3.17 0.84 3.44
C GLU A 72 -3.70 1.00 2.03
N GLY A 73 -4.85 0.39 1.73
CA GLY A 73 -5.46 0.62 0.43
C GLY A 73 -6.55 -0.37 0.08
N GLY A 74 -7.07 -0.23 -1.13
CA GLY A 74 -8.02 -1.17 -1.71
C GLY A 74 -7.36 -2.48 -2.14
N GLY A 75 -8.18 -3.46 -2.57
CA GLY A 75 -7.73 -4.80 -2.90
C GLY A 75 -6.60 -4.87 -3.92
N VAL A 76 -6.52 -3.95 -4.87
CA VAL A 76 -5.42 -3.91 -5.85
C VAL A 76 -4.07 -3.71 -5.17
N ILE A 77 -3.97 -2.73 -4.27
CA ILE A 77 -2.75 -2.43 -3.51
C ILE A 77 -2.38 -3.62 -2.61
N ILE A 78 -3.34 -4.08 -1.80
CA ILE A 78 -3.11 -5.16 -0.84
C ILE A 78 -2.73 -6.46 -1.55
N ASN A 79 -3.45 -6.85 -2.62
CA ASN A 79 -3.17 -8.08 -3.36
C ASN A 79 -1.80 -8.03 -4.06
N SER A 80 -1.40 -6.86 -4.59
CA SER A 80 -0.08 -6.72 -5.21
C SER A 80 1.06 -6.87 -4.19
N LEU A 81 0.88 -6.36 -2.97
CA LEU A 81 1.87 -6.49 -1.90
C LEU A 81 1.94 -7.91 -1.34
N LEU A 82 0.81 -8.59 -1.23
CA LEU A 82 0.74 -9.97 -0.74
C LEU A 82 1.16 -11.01 -1.80
N SER A 83 1.42 -10.60 -3.04
CA SER A 83 1.92 -11.51 -4.08
C SER A 83 3.31 -12.04 -3.73
N ALA A 84 3.65 -13.23 -4.24
CA ALA A 84 4.95 -13.86 -4.00
C ALA A 84 6.14 -12.95 -4.40
N GLU A 85 5.95 -12.12 -5.43
CA GLU A 85 6.98 -11.20 -5.94
C GLU A 85 7.34 -10.10 -4.93
N ASN A 86 6.39 -9.68 -4.09
CA ASN A 86 6.55 -8.54 -3.18
C ASN A 86 6.55 -8.94 -1.71
N ALA A 87 6.34 -10.22 -1.39
CA ALA A 87 6.21 -10.71 -0.01
C ALA A 87 7.42 -10.38 0.86
N ASP A 88 8.63 -10.42 0.30
CA ASP A 88 9.87 -10.10 1.01
C ASP A 88 10.00 -8.61 1.38
N LEU A 89 9.21 -7.74 0.75
CA LEU A 89 9.16 -6.32 1.09
C LEU A 89 8.30 -6.07 2.35
N ILE A 90 7.50 -7.05 2.76
CA ILE A 90 6.53 -6.91 3.84
C ILE A 90 7.11 -7.43 5.16
N LYS A 91 7.31 -6.54 6.10
CA LYS A 91 7.78 -6.90 7.44
C LYS A 91 6.68 -7.48 8.32
N SER A 92 5.51 -6.87 8.30
CA SER A 92 4.37 -7.27 9.11
C SER A 92 3.05 -6.95 8.45
N VAL A 93 2.03 -7.72 8.78
CA VAL A 93 0.65 -7.52 8.33
C VAL A 93 -0.24 -7.36 9.54
N ILE A 94 -1.15 -6.39 9.46
CA ILE A 94 -2.18 -6.12 10.46
C ILE A 94 -3.53 -6.28 9.78
N VAL A 95 -4.39 -7.13 10.34
CA VAL A 95 -5.74 -7.37 9.82
C VAL A 95 -6.74 -7.07 10.93
N THR A 96 -7.68 -6.19 10.67
CA THR A 96 -8.82 -5.94 11.56
C THR A 96 -10.02 -6.74 11.07
N ILE A 97 -10.65 -7.48 11.96
CA ILE A 97 -11.81 -8.32 11.71
C ILE A 97 -12.96 -7.77 12.55
N ALA A 98 -13.94 -7.18 11.87
CA ALA A 98 -15.17 -6.71 12.51
C ALA A 98 -16.22 -7.83 12.52
N PRO A 99 -17.08 -7.94 13.54
CA PRO A 99 -18.14 -8.93 13.63
C PRO A 99 -19.36 -8.54 12.78
N THR A 100 -19.11 -8.18 11.51
CA THR A 100 -20.13 -7.64 10.60
C THR A 100 -20.05 -8.33 9.22
N TRP A 101 -21.19 -8.79 8.75
CA TRP A 101 -21.33 -9.33 7.40
C TRP A 101 -21.70 -8.21 6.43
N LEU A 102 -20.80 -7.88 5.50
CA LEU A 102 -21.02 -6.81 4.50
C LEU A 102 -21.87 -7.25 3.30
N GLY A 103 -22.17 -8.53 3.18
CA GLY A 103 -22.88 -9.08 2.04
C GLY A 103 -21.96 -9.41 0.85
N GLN A 104 -22.56 -9.75 -0.28
CA GLN A 104 -21.85 -10.06 -1.51
C GLN A 104 -21.31 -8.78 -2.17
N GLY A 105 -20.25 -8.90 -2.97
CA GLY A 105 -19.62 -7.77 -3.69
C GLY A 105 -18.49 -7.10 -2.94
N GLY A 106 -18.03 -7.67 -1.84
CA GLY A 106 -16.80 -7.23 -1.15
C GLY A 106 -15.55 -7.41 -2.02
N VAL A 107 -14.50 -6.67 -1.68
CA VAL A 107 -13.19 -6.80 -2.34
C VAL A 107 -12.46 -8.01 -1.79
N VAL A 108 -12.05 -8.92 -2.69
CA VAL A 108 -11.25 -10.09 -2.30
C VAL A 108 -9.81 -9.64 -2.03
N VAL A 109 -9.37 -9.83 -0.79
CA VAL A 109 -8.00 -9.58 -0.36
C VAL A 109 -7.28 -10.92 -0.24
N SER A 110 -6.92 -11.48 -1.40
CA SER A 110 -6.17 -12.73 -1.53
C SER A 110 -5.51 -12.76 -2.90
N PRO A 111 -4.18 -12.73 -2.98
CA PRO A 111 -3.49 -12.77 -4.26
C PRO A 111 -3.71 -14.11 -4.97
N SER A 112 -3.62 -14.10 -6.29
CA SER A 112 -3.75 -15.31 -7.11
C SER A 112 -2.64 -16.31 -6.77
N ARG A 113 -2.98 -17.58 -6.78
CA ARG A 113 -2.00 -18.66 -6.70
C ARG A 113 -1.25 -18.80 -8.02
N SER A 114 -0.05 -19.32 -7.96
CA SER A 114 0.64 -19.80 -9.16
C SER A 114 -0.16 -20.93 -9.81
N GLU A 115 -0.13 -21.00 -11.12
CA GLU A 115 -0.84 -22.03 -11.87
C GLU A 115 -0.45 -23.44 -11.39
N GLY A 116 -1.45 -24.27 -11.14
CA GLY A 116 -1.27 -25.64 -10.63
C GLY A 116 -0.88 -25.77 -9.15
N SER A 117 -0.66 -24.66 -8.43
CA SER A 117 -0.33 -24.72 -7.00
C SER A 117 -1.56 -24.92 -6.13
N THR A 118 -1.47 -25.86 -5.17
CA THR A 118 -2.47 -26.06 -4.09
C THR A 118 -2.03 -25.42 -2.77
N LEU A 119 -0.80 -24.91 -2.71
CA LEU A 119 -0.24 -24.32 -1.50
C LEU A 119 -0.78 -22.89 -1.26
N PRO A 120 -0.85 -22.44 0.00
CA PRO A 120 -1.13 -21.04 0.30
C PRO A 120 -0.08 -20.13 -0.33
N VAL A 121 -0.50 -18.98 -0.87
CA VAL A 121 0.43 -17.99 -1.41
C VAL A 121 1.33 -17.40 -0.32
N ALA A 122 0.77 -17.19 0.86
CA ALA A 122 1.51 -16.67 2.01
C ALA A 122 0.84 -17.11 3.32
N ARG A 123 1.61 -17.13 4.40
CA ARG A 123 1.13 -17.41 5.74
C ARG A 123 1.72 -16.45 6.75
N LEU A 124 0.89 -15.96 7.66
CA LEU A 124 1.36 -15.18 8.79
C LEU A 124 2.01 -16.09 9.83
N GLN A 125 3.15 -15.65 10.35
CA GLN A 125 3.88 -16.30 11.44
C GLN A 125 3.99 -15.37 12.64
N ARG A 126 4.30 -15.91 13.80
CA ARG A 126 4.42 -15.17 15.06
C ARG A 126 3.18 -14.31 15.30
N THR A 127 2.02 -14.87 15.01
CA THR A 127 0.76 -14.17 15.09
C THR A 127 0.39 -13.79 16.52
N LYS A 128 -0.18 -12.59 16.65
CA LYS A 128 -0.82 -12.12 17.88
C LYS A 128 -2.24 -11.70 17.56
N TRP A 129 -3.15 -12.02 18.45
CA TRP A 129 -4.55 -11.68 18.39
C TRP A 129 -4.89 -10.75 19.54
N GLN A 130 -5.57 -9.67 19.27
CA GLN A 130 -6.00 -8.73 20.29
C GLN A 130 -7.41 -8.27 20.01
N GLN A 131 -8.27 -8.37 21.00
CA GLN A 131 -9.61 -7.80 20.96
C GLN A 131 -9.54 -6.31 21.27
N LEU A 132 -10.19 -5.48 20.44
CA LEU A 132 -10.35 -4.04 20.62
C LEU A 132 -11.83 -3.67 20.45
N GLY A 133 -12.54 -3.53 21.56
CA GLY A 133 -13.99 -3.40 21.54
C GLY A 133 -14.65 -4.66 20.99
N ASP A 134 -15.46 -4.51 19.95
CA ASP A 134 -16.13 -5.61 19.27
C ASP A 134 -15.25 -6.24 18.17
N ASP A 135 -14.18 -5.57 17.76
CA ASP A 135 -13.27 -6.02 16.70
C ASP A 135 -12.14 -6.90 17.25
N VAL A 136 -11.57 -7.71 16.38
CA VAL A 136 -10.35 -8.47 16.66
C VAL A 136 -9.26 -8.06 15.68
N VAL A 137 -8.08 -7.75 16.19
CA VAL A 137 -6.90 -7.43 15.40
C VAL A 137 -5.93 -8.60 15.40
N LEU A 138 -5.57 -9.07 14.21
CA LEU A 138 -4.52 -10.05 13.97
C LEU A 138 -3.28 -9.32 13.46
N CYS A 139 -2.16 -9.51 14.13
CA CYS A 139 -0.84 -9.08 13.66
C CYS A 139 0.06 -10.28 13.44
N GLY A 140 0.94 -10.20 12.44
CA GLY A 140 1.93 -11.24 12.20
C GLY A 140 2.99 -10.81 11.19
N THR A 141 4.07 -11.58 11.10
CA THR A 141 5.07 -11.43 10.04
C THR A 141 4.67 -12.27 8.84
N LEU A 142 4.80 -11.71 7.64
CA LEU A 142 4.57 -12.47 6.42
C LEU A 142 5.79 -13.35 6.14
N ARG A 143 5.53 -14.57 5.71
CA ARG A 143 6.54 -15.47 5.14
C ARG A 143 5.95 -16.04 3.86
N ALA A 144 6.65 -15.82 2.80
CA ALA A 144 6.38 -16.47 1.52
C ALA A 144 6.85 -17.92 1.51
#